data_38d1eef1e49d0ddcd757f51b09ad895d
#
_entry.id   38d1eef1e49d0ddcd757f51b09ad895d
#
_cell.length_a   1.000
_cell.length_b   1.000
_cell.length_c   1.000
_cell.angle_alpha   90.00
_cell.angle_beta   90.00
_cell.angle_gamma   90.00
#
_symmetry.space_group_name_H-M   'P 1'
#
loop_
_entity.id
_entity.type
_entity.pdbx_description
1 polymer ?
#
loop_
_entity_poly.entity_id
_entity_poly.type
_entity_poly.pdbx_seq_one_letter_code
_entity_poly.pdbx_strand_id
1 'polypeptide(L)'
;MRTRIQNATIVNEGKRFVGTVTLEDDKILSIVPSDDTIHTLPPTDRVIDAEGLYLIPGVIDDHVHFREPGLTHKADIATESRAAAAGGVTSYMDMPNVVPQTTTLEALDDKFRLAAEKSLVNYSFFFGATHTNTGMLEQLDPHKVCGVKLFMGSSTGNMLVDREDALRAIFSRSPLLIMTHCEDSSIISANLKSFRERYGDDPDVKYHPAIRNEEACFRSTELAVKLGRQAVRDSMWPMSAPHVNFLFSAGIRCGMKPRDA
;
A
#
# COMPACT_ATOMS: atom_id res chain seq x y z
N MET A 1 11.52 -4.81 -28.56
CA MET A 1 12.81 -5.51 -28.25
C MET A 1 12.49 -6.78 -27.48
N ARG A 2 13.09 -7.89 -27.89
CA ARG A 2 12.84 -9.18 -27.24
C ARG A 2 14.05 -9.60 -26.42
N THR A 3 13.84 -9.85 -25.11
CA THR A 3 14.89 -10.28 -24.18
C THR A 3 14.58 -11.68 -23.66
N ARG A 4 15.57 -12.56 -23.64
CA ARG A 4 15.50 -13.89 -23.07
C ARG A 4 16.35 -13.98 -21.81
N ILE A 5 15.76 -14.43 -20.71
CA ILE A 5 16.45 -14.79 -19.47
C ILE A 5 16.44 -16.31 -19.40
N GLN A 6 17.58 -16.96 -19.57
CA GLN A 6 17.69 -18.41 -19.62
C GLN A 6 18.45 -18.98 -18.43
N ASN A 7 18.24 -20.29 -18.16
CA ASN A 7 18.88 -21.04 -17.09
C ASN A 7 18.58 -20.55 -15.66
N ALA A 8 17.56 -19.69 -15.50
CA ALA A 8 17.17 -19.20 -14.17
C ALA A 8 16.43 -20.25 -13.35
N THR A 9 16.67 -20.27 -12.04
CA THR A 9 15.75 -20.91 -11.11
C THR A 9 14.54 -20.00 -10.90
N ILE A 10 13.45 -20.30 -11.59
CA ILE A 10 12.20 -19.53 -11.53
C ILE A 10 11.41 -19.92 -10.29
N VAL A 11 11.01 -18.93 -9.49
CA VAL A 11 10.13 -19.10 -8.33
C VAL A 11 8.91 -18.23 -8.52
N ASN A 12 7.76 -18.84 -8.79
CA ASN A 12 6.50 -18.16 -9.04
C ASN A 12 5.31 -19.06 -8.71
N GLU A 13 4.25 -18.50 -8.14
CA GLU A 13 2.98 -19.20 -7.83
C GLU A 13 3.18 -20.53 -7.07
N GLY A 14 4.07 -20.52 -6.08
CA GLY A 14 4.36 -21.70 -5.25
C GLY A 14 5.19 -22.79 -5.94
N LYS A 15 5.63 -22.56 -7.18
CA LYS A 15 6.47 -23.49 -7.95
C LYS A 15 7.91 -23.00 -8.01
N ARG A 16 8.84 -23.98 -8.11
CA ARG A 16 10.26 -23.75 -8.32
C ARG A 16 10.76 -24.71 -9.40
N PHE A 17 11.35 -24.17 -10.47
CA PHE A 17 11.91 -24.95 -11.56
C PHE A 17 13.00 -24.14 -12.30
N VAL A 18 13.89 -24.84 -13.00
CA VAL A 18 14.84 -24.17 -13.90
C VAL A 18 14.16 -23.96 -15.25
N GLY A 19 14.30 -22.75 -15.81
CA GLY A 19 13.60 -22.41 -17.05
C GLY A 19 14.10 -21.14 -17.72
N THR A 20 13.36 -20.78 -18.77
CA THR A 20 13.62 -19.61 -19.58
C THR A 20 12.39 -18.71 -19.60
N VAL A 21 12.59 -17.41 -19.35
CA VAL A 21 11.57 -16.38 -19.53
C VAL A 21 11.92 -15.53 -20.74
N THR A 22 10.97 -15.38 -21.67
CA THR A 22 11.10 -14.47 -22.81
C THR A 22 10.21 -13.27 -22.58
N LEU A 23 10.80 -12.08 -22.67
CA LEU A 23 10.12 -10.79 -22.60
C LEU A 23 10.01 -10.20 -24.00
N GLU A 24 8.92 -9.54 -24.30
CA GLU A 24 8.74 -8.70 -25.49
C GLU A 24 8.28 -7.32 -25.02
N ASP A 25 9.17 -6.35 -25.17
CA ASP A 25 9.04 -5.00 -24.63
C ASP A 25 8.75 -5.03 -23.11
N ASP A 26 7.55 -4.66 -22.70
CA ASP A 26 7.08 -4.59 -21.31
C ASP A 26 6.29 -5.83 -20.84
N LYS A 27 6.23 -6.88 -21.67
CA LYS A 27 5.40 -8.06 -21.41
C LYS A 27 6.18 -9.35 -21.32
N ILE A 28 5.72 -10.25 -20.47
CA ILE A 28 6.19 -11.64 -20.44
C ILE A 28 5.50 -12.38 -21.60
N LEU A 29 6.31 -12.76 -22.61
CA LEU A 29 5.82 -13.50 -23.76
C LEU A 29 5.66 -15.00 -23.47
N SER A 30 6.63 -15.61 -22.78
CA SER A 30 6.58 -17.02 -22.42
C SER A 30 7.46 -17.33 -21.19
N ILE A 31 7.07 -18.40 -20.49
CA ILE A 31 7.85 -19.04 -19.43
C ILE A 31 7.91 -20.54 -19.77
N VAL A 32 9.12 -21.05 -20.02
CA VAL A 32 9.33 -22.43 -20.49
C VAL A 32 10.28 -23.15 -19.54
N PRO A 33 9.87 -24.27 -18.92
CA PRO A 33 10.78 -25.14 -18.14
C PRO A 33 11.90 -25.70 -19.02
N SER A 34 13.08 -25.94 -18.46
CA SER A 34 14.25 -26.45 -19.21
C SER A 34 14.12 -27.92 -19.63
N ASP A 35 13.24 -28.68 -19.02
CA ASP A 35 12.93 -30.09 -19.38
C ASP A 35 11.90 -30.19 -20.53
N ASP A 36 11.31 -29.07 -20.93
CA ASP A 36 10.37 -29.02 -22.05
C ASP A 36 11.14 -28.86 -23.39
N THR A 37 11.41 -29.99 -24.02
CA THR A 37 12.25 -30.08 -25.23
C THR A 37 11.55 -29.70 -26.54
N ILE A 38 10.26 -29.37 -26.51
CA ILE A 38 9.43 -29.23 -27.73
C ILE A 38 9.38 -27.79 -28.25
N HIS A 39 9.80 -26.79 -27.48
CA HIS A 39 9.64 -25.40 -27.87
C HIS A 39 10.89 -24.80 -28.54
N THR A 40 10.76 -24.51 -29.84
CA THR A 40 11.66 -23.56 -30.51
C THR A 40 11.40 -22.17 -29.91
N LEU A 41 12.36 -21.70 -29.13
CA LEU A 41 12.28 -20.35 -28.57
C LEU A 41 12.36 -19.30 -29.70
N PRO A 42 11.54 -18.26 -29.66
CA PRO A 42 11.52 -17.24 -30.70
C PRO A 42 12.88 -16.51 -30.78
N PRO A 43 13.25 -15.95 -31.92
CA PRO A 43 14.45 -15.11 -32.04
C PRO A 43 14.44 -13.97 -31.03
N THR A 44 15.60 -13.63 -30.48
CA THR A 44 15.72 -12.60 -29.43
C THR A 44 16.86 -11.64 -29.74
N ASP A 45 16.65 -10.37 -29.33
CA ASP A 45 17.64 -9.30 -29.51
C ASP A 45 18.72 -9.33 -28.43
N ARG A 46 18.34 -9.83 -27.23
CA ARG A 46 19.21 -9.90 -26.04
C ARG A 46 19.02 -11.22 -25.29
N VAL A 47 20.11 -11.80 -24.84
CA VAL A 47 20.11 -12.98 -23.97
C VAL A 47 20.83 -12.63 -22.66
N ILE A 48 20.19 -13.03 -21.54
CA ILE A 48 20.76 -12.96 -20.20
C ILE A 48 20.87 -14.40 -19.70
N ASP A 49 22.08 -14.88 -19.46
CA ASP A 49 22.28 -16.16 -18.79
C ASP A 49 22.21 -15.95 -17.28
N ALA A 50 21.25 -16.61 -16.67
CA ALA A 50 20.97 -16.53 -15.24
C ALA A 50 21.24 -17.88 -14.52
N GLU A 51 22.19 -18.67 -15.04
CA GLU A 51 22.61 -19.92 -14.40
C GLU A 51 23.05 -19.67 -12.94
N GLY A 52 22.50 -20.44 -12.01
CA GLY A 52 22.74 -20.32 -10.57
C GLY A 52 21.99 -19.17 -9.90
N LEU A 53 21.26 -18.32 -10.66
CA LEU A 53 20.46 -17.23 -10.10
C LEU A 53 18.99 -17.60 -9.99
N TYR A 54 18.31 -16.90 -9.07
CA TYR A 54 16.87 -16.99 -8.93
C TYR A 54 16.18 -15.87 -9.70
N LEU A 55 15.10 -16.21 -10.40
CA LEU A 55 14.20 -15.26 -11.03
C LEU A 55 12.86 -15.30 -10.32
N ILE A 56 12.47 -14.18 -9.75
CA ILE A 56 11.21 -13.99 -9.04
C ILE A 56 10.42 -12.85 -9.71
N PRO A 57 9.09 -12.78 -9.53
CA PRO A 57 8.32 -11.59 -9.90
C PRO A 57 8.87 -10.34 -9.21
N GLY A 58 8.79 -9.20 -9.89
CA GLY A 58 9.12 -7.93 -9.26
C GLY A 58 8.26 -7.67 -8.03
N VAL A 59 8.87 -7.16 -6.96
CA VAL A 59 8.16 -6.88 -5.71
C VAL A 59 7.23 -5.68 -5.92
N ILE A 60 6.02 -5.77 -5.36
CA ILE A 60 5.08 -4.67 -5.24
C ILE A 60 5.12 -4.20 -3.80
N ASP A 61 5.53 -2.94 -3.57
CA ASP A 61 5.48 -2.30 -2.26
C ASP A 61 4.20 -1.48 -2.16
N ASP A 62 3.24 -1.96 -1.39
CA ASP A 62 1.91 -1.38 -1.28
C ASP A 62 1.80 -0.26 -0.22
N HIS A 63 2.92 0.12 0.42
CA HIS A 63 2.90 1.12 1.48
C HIS A 63 4.21 1.91 1.58
N VAL A 64 4.35 2.95 0.75
CA VAL A 64 5.52 3.83 0.80
C VAL A 64 5.14 5.28 1.08
N HIS A 65 6.15 6.06 1.52
CA HIS A 65 6.05 7.50 1.75
C HIS A 65 7.20 8.21 1.03
N PHE A 66 7.06 8.48 -0.27
CA PHE A 66 8.08 9.15 -1.09
C PHE A 66 8.14 10.65 -0.89
N ARG A 67 7.21 11.22 -0.09
CA ARG A 67 7.24 12.58 0.42
C ARG A 67 7.05 13.69 -0.62
N GLU A 68 6.92 13.41 -1.88
CA GLU A 68 6.64 14.38 -2.91
C GLU A 68 5.15 14.34 -3.31
N PRO A 69 4.52 15.51 -3.48
CA PRO A 69 5.06 16.88 -3.41
C PRO A 69 5.28 17.43 -2.00
N GLY A 70 6.04 18.53 -1.92
CA GLY A 70 6.10 19.46 -0.78
C GLY A 70 6.96 19.05 0.42
N LEU A 71 7.40 17.79 0.50
CA LEU A 71 8.28 17.31 1.58
C LEU A 71 9.60 16.76 1.04
N THR A 72 10.07 17.30 -0.08
CA THR A 72 11.25 16.83 -0.82
C THR A 72 12.58 17.01 -0.08
N HIS A 73 12.58 17.76 1.03
CA HIS A 73 13.71 17.79 1.96
C HIS A 73 13.92 16.44 2.69
N LYS A 74 12.94 15.55 2.67
CA LYS A 74 13.03 14.20 3.25
C LYS A 74 13.34 13.15 2.20
N ALA A 75 12.62 13.18 1.06
CA ALA A 75 12.73 12.26 -0.04
C ALA A 75 11.92 12.76 -1.24
N ASP A 76 12.17 12.26 -2.43
CA ASP A 76 11.42 12.56 -3.65
C ASP A 76 11.17 11.32 -4.51
N ILE A 77 10.26 11.43 -5.49
CA ILE A 77 9.89 10.30 -6.35
C ILE A 77 11.08 9.78 -7.17
N ALA A 78 11.96 10.65 -7.62
CA ALA A 78 13.09 10.25 -8.46
C ALA A 78 14.11 9.41 -7.68
N THR A 79 14.47 9.83 -6.46
CA THR A 79 15.43 9.13 -5.61
C THR A 79 14.86 7.83 -5.08
N GLU A 80 13.63 7.88 -4.56
CA GLU A 80 13.00 6.72 -3.93
C GLU A 80 12.61 5.63 -4.94
N SER A 81 12.17 6.00 -6.16
CA SER A 81 11.88 5.01 -7.19
C SER A 81 13.15 4.30 -7.71
N ARG A 82 14.30 4.99 -7.69
CA ARG A 82 15.61 4.36 -7.97
C ARG A 82 16.03 3.41 -6.86
N ALA A 83 15.83 3.81 -5.60
CA ALA A 83 16.10 2.95 -4.45
C ALA A 83 15.19 1.70 -4.47
N ALA A 84 13.91 1.86 -4.82
CA ALA A 84 12.96 0.78 -5.03
C ALA A 84 13.46 -0.20 -6.11
N ALA A 85 13.84 0.31 -7.29
CA ALA A 85 14.37 -0.51 -8.37
C ALA A 85 15.65 -1.26 -7.97
N ALA A 86 16.56 -0.60 -7.25
CA ALA A 86 17.80 -1.22 -6.75
C ALA A 86 17.51 -2.35 -5.75
N GLY A 87 16.40 -2.26 -4.99
CA GLY A 87 15.94 -3.30 -4.07
C GLY A 87 15.08 -4.39 -4.71
N GLY A 88 14.81 -4.31 -6.03
CA GLY A 88 13.95 -5.28 -6.74
C GLY A 88 12.45 -4.97 -6.63
N VAL A 89 12.07 -3.80 -6.12
CA VAL A 89 10.69 -3.30 -6.14
C VAL A 89 10.41 -2.71 -7.53
N THR A 90 9.43 -3.27 -8.22
CA THR A 90 9.06 -2.86 -9.58
C THR A 90 7.78 -2.04 -9.65
N SER A 91 7.05 -1.99 -8.55
CA SER A 91 5.82 -1.21 -8.42
C SER A 91 5.65 -0.72 -6.99
N TYR A 92 5.18 0.51 -6.80
CA TYR A 92 4.88 1.04 -5.47
C TYR A 92 3.52 1.72 -5.41
N MET A 93 2.97 1.79 -4.19
CA MET A 93 1.74 2.51 -3.87
C MET A 93 2.04 3.54 -2.79
N ASP A 94 2.05 4.83 -3.16
CA ASP A 94 2.45 5.90 -2.26
C ASP A 94 1.29 6.55 -1.53
N MET A 95 1.53 6.92 -0.29
CA MET A 95 0.56 7.45 0.66
C MET A 95 0.22 8.92 0.40
N PRO A 96 -0.99 9.38 0.81
CA PRO A 96 -1.49 10.71 0.50
C PRO A 96 -0.97 11.82 1.41
N ASN A 97 -0.19 11.52 2.47
CA ASN A 97 0.25 12.50 3.47
C ASN A 97 1.50 13.28 3.03
N VAL A 98 1.33 14.04 1.98
CA VAL A 98 2.27 14.97 1.33
C VAL A 98 1.75 16.42 1.43
N VAL A 99 2.38 17.41 0.79
CA VAL A 99 1.95 18.81 0.83
C VAL A 99 1.91 19.39 -0.60
N PRO A 100 0.73 19.72 -1.12
CA PRO A 100 -0.60 19.49 -0.55
C PRO A 100 -0.94 18.02 -0.41
N GLN A 101 -1.81 17.69 0.55
CA GLN A 101 -2.28 16.31 0.76
C GLN A 101 -3.07 15.81 -0.46
N THR A 102 -2.93 14.53 -0.81
CA THR A 102 -3.67 13.92 -1.94
C THR A 102 -5.10 13.59 -1.51
N THR A 103 -5.90 14.63 -1.24
CA THR A 103 -7.28 14.55 -0.75
C THR A 103 -8.29 15.21 -1.68
N THR A 104 -7.85 15.67 -2.83
CA THR A 104 -8.68 16.17 -3.94
C THR A 104 -8.27 15.49 -5.24
N LEU A 105 -9.17 15.50 -6.24
CA LEU A 105 -8.89 14.90 -7.54
C LEU A 105 -7.75 15.63 -8.28
N GLU A 106 -7.67 16.96 -8.14
CA GLU A 106 -6.60 17.77 -8.71
C GLU A 106 -5.23 17.39 -8.10
N ALA A 107 -5.13 17.28 -6.77
CA ALA A 107 -3.90 16.90 -6.10
C ALA A 107 -3.46 15.46 -6.48
N LEU A 108 -4.44 14.57 -6.71
CA LEU A 108 -4.18 13.23 -7.19
C LEU A 108 -3.62 13.23 -8.63
N ASP A 109 -4.23 14.00 -9.53
CA ASP A 109 -3.76 14.11 -10.92
C ASP A 109 -2.38 14.78 -11.00
N ASP A 110 -2.12 15.80 -10.17
CA ASP A 110 -0.82 16.43 -10.05
C ASP A 110 0.26 15.43 -9.64
N LYS A 111 -0.04 14.58 -8.67
CA LYS A 111 0.88 13.54 -8.21
C LYS A 111 1.16 12.49 -9.29
N PHE A 112 0.15 12.08 -10.06
CA PHE A 112 0.34 11.21 -11.22
C PHE A 112 1.23 11.85 -12.30
N ARG A 113 1.08 13.16 -12.58
CA ARG A 113 1.96 13.88 -13.51
C ARG A 113 3.42 13.92 -13.04
N LEU A 114 3.64 14.23 -11.76
CA LEU A 114 4.98 14.20 -11.17
C LEU A 114 5.64 12.83 -11.30
N ALA A 115 4.90 11.76 -11.03
CA ALA A 115 5.44 10.41 -11.13
C ALA A 115 5.71 9.98 -12.58
N ALA A 116 4.89 10.40 -13.53
CA ALA A 116 5.13 10.14 -14.95
C ALA A 116 6.45 10.73 -15.45
N GLU A 117 6.90 11.83 -14.87
CA GLU A 117 8.17 12.48 -15.23
C GLU A 117 9.38 11.89 -14.48
N LYS A 118 9.18 11.37 -13.27
CA LYS A 118 10.26 11.10 -12.31
C LYS A 118 10.45 9.64 -11.93
N SER A 119 9.37 8.85 -11.98
CA SER A 119 9.44 7.47 -11.47
C SER A 119 10.15 6.53 -12.44
N LEU A 120 11.09 5.74 -11.92
CA LEU A 120 11.77 4.68 -12.67
C LEU A 120 10.95 3.38 -12.71
N VAL A 121 10.03 3.17 -11.77
CA VAL A 121 9.22 1.94 -11.62
C VAL A 121 7.74 2.27 -11.71
N ASN A 122 6.89 1.26 -11.83
CA ASN A 122 5.44 1.45 -11.86
C ASN A 122 4.93 2.05 -10.55
N TYR A 123 3.83 2.79 -10.62
CA TYR A 123 3.29 3.51 -9.48
C TYR A 123 1.78 3.59 -9.49
N SER A 124 1.22 3.68 -8.29
CA SER A 124 -0.13 4.15 -8.03
C SER A 124 -0.16 4.93 -6.72
N PHE A 125 -1.25 5.60 -6.44
CA PHE A 125 -1.40 6.47 -5.28
C PHE A 125 -2.68 6.16 -4.53
N PHE A 126 -2.58 6.20 -3.19
CA PHE A 126 -3.76 6.22 -2.35
C PHE A 126 -4.38 7.61 -2.31
N PHE A 127 -5.70 7.66 -2.46
CA PHE A 127 -6.47 8.85 -2.19
C PHE A 127 -6.75 8.96 -0.69
N GLY A 128 -6.48 10.12 -0.09
CA GLY A 128 -6.68 10.33 1.34
C GLY A 128 -8.14 10.68 1.65
N ALA A 129 -8.81 9.86 2.45
CA ALA A 129 -10.12 10.18 2.97
C ALA A 129 -10.05 11.22 4.10
N THR A 130 -11.04 12.10 4.15
CA THR A 130 -11.20 13.14 5.19
C THR A 130 -12.67 13.21 5.63
N HIS A 131 -12.96 14.01 6.64
CA HIS A 131 -14.34 14.27 7.08
C HIS A 131 -15.24 14.88 5.99
N THR A 132 -14.68 15.50 4.93
CA THR A 132 -15.42 16.35 4.00
C THR A 132 -15.37 15.91 2.54
N ASN A 133 -14.52 14.92 2.18
CA ASN A 133 -14.33 14.54 0.78
C ASN A 133 -14.96 13.19 0.38
N THR A 134 -15.86 12.65 1.19
CA THR A 134 -16.52 11.35 0.93
C THR A 134 -17.25 11.30 -0.43
N GLY A 135 -17.80 12.44 -0.91
CA GLY A 135 -18.44 12.51 -2.22
C GLY A 135 -17.48 12.39 -3.42
N MET A 136 -16.16 12.56 -3.20
CA MET A 136 -15.15 12.37 -4.24
C MET A 136 -14.74 10.90 -4.40
N LEU A 137 -14.98 10.05 -3.39
CA LEU A 137 -14.58 8.63 -3.43
C LEU A 137 -15.21 7.88 -4.60
N GLU A 138 -16.47 8.18 -4.91
CA GLU A 138 -17.21 7.55 -6.00
C GLU A 138 -16.71 7.95 -7.41
N GLN A 139 -15.87 8.99 -7.49
CA GLN A 139 -15.29 9.49 -8.74
C GLN A 139 -13.89 8.92 -9.02
N LEU A 140 -13.34 8.13 -8.09
CA LEU A 140 -12.02 7.54 -8.25
C LEU A 140 -12.05 6.42 -9.28
N ASP A 141 -11.12 6.46 -10.24
CA ASP A 141 -10.95 5.42 -11.24
C ASP A 141 -10.24 4.19 -10.64
N PRO A 142 -10.91 3.03 -10.54
CA PRO A 142 -10.32 1.81 -9.98
C PRO A 142 -9.19 1.21 -10.81
N HIS A 143 -9.04 1.61 -12.07
CA HIS A 143 -7.93 1.18 -12.93
C HIS A 143 -6.67 2.02 -12.75
N LYS A 144 -6.76 3.15 -12.05
CA LYS A 144 -5.67 4.10 -11.85
C LYS A 144 -5.26 4.23 -10.38
N VAL A 145 -6.24 4.25 -9.48
CA VAL A 145 -6.06 4.51 -8.05
C VAL A 145 -6.07 3.19 -7.28
N CYS A 146 -4.99 2.90 -6.55
CA CYS A 146 -4.84 1.63 -5.84
C CYS A 146 -5.76 1.47 -4.63
N GLY A 147 -6.24 2.56 -4.04
CA GLY A 147 -7.14 2.52 -2.90
C GLY A 147 -7.33 3.86 -2.21
N VAL A 148 -8.10 3.81 -1.14
CA VAL A 148 -8.36 4.93 -0.24
C VAL A 148 -7.58 4.74 1.06
N LYS A 149 -6.78 5.73 1.44
CA LYS A 149 -6.11 5.75 2.75
C LYS A 149 -6.95 6.48 3.77
N LEU A 150 -7.20 5.81 4.90
CA LEU A 150 -7.96 6.33 6.02
C LEU A 150 -7.09 6.34 7.29
N PHE A 151 -6.93 7.49 7.91
CA PHE A 151 -6.24 7.63 9.18
C PHE A 151 -7.28 7.71 10.31
N MET A 152 -7.49 6.60 11.02
CA MET A 152 -8.35 6.51 12.21
C MET A 152 -7.59 6.83 13.51
N GLY A 153 -6.36 7.30 13.40
CA GLY A 153 -5.48 7.72 14.47
C GLY A 153 -4.28 8.46 13.89
N SER A 154 -3.49 9.05 14.72
CA SER A 154 -2.25 9.78 14.44
C SER A 154 -1.99 10.12 12.96
N SER A 155 -2.38 11.31 12.55
CA SER A 155 -2.19 11.79 11.17
C SER A 155 -1.62 13.19 11.15
N THR A 156 -1.10 13.61 9.98
CA THR A 156 -0.64 14.96 9.71
C THR A 156 -1.74 15.78 9.05
N GLY A 157 -1.86 17.06 9.43
CA GLY A 157 -2.85 17.97 8.86
C GLY A 157 -4.29 17.56 9.21
N ASN A 158 -5.20 17.63 8.24
CA ASN A 158 -6.64 17.38 8.41
C ASN A 158 -7.09 15.96 8.00
N MET A 159 -6.17 15.01 7.90
CA MET A 159 -6.48 13.65 7.43
C MET A 159 -6.93 12.70 8.55
N LEU A 160 -6.92 13.13 9.82
CA LEU A 160 -7.51 12.33 10.90
C LEU A 160 -9.03 12.27 10.72
N VAL A 161 -9.58 11.07 10.72
CA VAL A 161 -11.02 10.81 10.70
C VAL A 161 -11.38 9.97 11.92
N ASP A 162 -11.95 10.60 12.92
CA ASP A 162 -12.29 10.02 14.24
C ASP A 162 -13.81 10.00 14.53
N ARG A 163 -14.61 10.69 13.71
CA ARG A 163 -16.06 10.70 13.85
C ARG A 163 -16.69 9.48 13.18
N GLU A 164 -17.51 8.76 13.93
CA GLU A 164 -18.13 7.50 13.47
C GLU A 164 -19.05 7.68 12.25
N ASP A 165 -19.76 8.81 12.14
CA ASP A 165 -20.61 9.12 10.99
C ASP A 165 -19.79 9.27 9.68
N ALA A 166 -18.65 9.95 9.75
CA ALA A 166 -17.74 10.09 8.62
C ALA A 166 -17.08 8.75 8.26
N LEU A 167 -16.66 7.98 9.26
CA LEU A 167 -16.12 6.63 9.04
C LEU A 167 -17.15 5.75 8.34
N ARG A 168 -18.39 5.69 8.81
CA ARG A 168 -19.48 4.93 8.16
C ARG A 168 -19.69 5.36 6.71
N ALA A 169 -19.69 6.67 6.45
CA ALA A 169 -19.84 7.21 5.09
C ALA A 169 -18.68 6.79 4.17
N ILE A 170 -17.43 6.82 4.66
CA ILE A 170 -16.27 6.39 3.89
C ILE A 170 -16.33 4.89 3.57
N PHE A 171 -16.59 4.05 4.58
CA PHE A 171 -16.67 2.60 4.37
C PHE A 171 -17.81 2.19 3.42
N SER A 172 -18.94 2.90 3.45
CA SER A 172 -20.10 2.58 2.59
C SER A 172 -20.00 3.11 1.16
N ARG A 173 -19.22 4.19 0.93
CA ARG A 173 -19.14 4.86 -0.38
C ARG A 173 -17.88 4.57 -1.17
N SER A 174 -16.84 4.03 -0.55
CA SER A 174 -15.60 3.74 -1.27
C SER A 174 -15.80 2.56 -2.22
N PRO A 175 -15.63 2.75 -3.54
CA PRO A 175 -15.62 1.65 -4.50
C PRO A 175 -14.28 0.90 -4.52
N LEU A 176 -13.29 1.42 -3.78
CA LEU A 176 -11.92 0.92 -3.76
C LEU A 176 -11.56 0.30 -2.41
N LEU A 177 -10.48 -0.46 -2.40
CA LEU A 177 -9.82 -0.94 -1.19
C LEU A 177 -9.59 0.21 -0.21
N ILE A 178 -9.94 0.02 1.07
CA ILE A 178 -9.62 0.96 2.14
C ILE A 178 -8.45 0.43 2.96
N MET A 179 -7.35 1.18 2.98
CA MET A 179 -6.22 0.93 3.85
C MET A 179 -6.30 1.84 5.07
N THR A 180 -6.38 1.27 6.27
CA THR A 180 -6.53 2.02 7.51
C THR A 180 -5.23 2.09 8.30
N HIS A 181 -4.98 3.24 8.95
CA HIS A 181 -4.07 3.37 10.08
C HIS A 181 -4.92 3.42 11.34
N CYS A 182 -4.74 2.44 12.22
CA CYS A 182 -5.62 2.21 13.36
C CYS A 182 -4.89 2.45 14.69
N GLU A 183 -5.21 3.58 15.33
CA GLU A 183 -4.83 3.90 16.70
C GLU A 183 -5.89 4.79 17.32
N ASP A 184 -6.34 4.46 18.52
CA ASP A 184 -7.32 5.27 19.26
C ASP A 184 -6.65 6.48 19.88
N SER A 185 -6.95 7.67 19.31
CA SER A 185 -6.36 8.94 19.75
C SER A 185 -6.74 9.32 21.19
N SER A 186 -7.88 8.85 21.69
CA SER A 186 -8.34 9.13 23.06
C SER A 186 -7.49 8.36 24.08
N ILE A 187 -7.22 7.10 23.80
CA ILE A 187 -6.34 6.25 24.63
C ILE A 187 -4.92 6.80 24.62
N ILE A 188 -4.39 7.14 23.45
CA ILE A 188 -3.06 7.72 23.33
C ILE A 188 -2.94 9.02 24.13
N SER A 189 -3.93 9.91 24.00
CA SER A 189 -3.94 11.20 24.70
C SER A 189 -4.01 11.02 26.22
N ALA A 190 -4.82 10.09 26.71
CA ALA A 190 -4.91 9.77 28.14
C ALA A 190 -3.59 9.19 28.65
N ASN A 191 -2.98 8.26 27.93
CA ASN A 191 -1.69 7.70 28.28
C ASN A 191 -0.60 8.79 28.29
N LEU A 192 -0.51 9.60 27.24
CA LEU A 192 0.49 10.67 27.15
C LEU A 192 0.35 11.65 28.32
N LYS A 193 -0.88 12.03 28.69
CA LYS A 193 -1.14 12.87 29.86
C LYS A 193 -0.59 12.23 31.12
N SER A 194 -0.91 10.97 31.41
CA SER A 194 -0.43 10.24 32.57
C SER A 194 1.11 10.14 32.62
N PHE A 195 1.73 9.90 31.47
CA PHE A 195 3.21 9.83 31.39
C PHE A 195 3.85 11.19 31.59
N ARG A 196 3.25 12.28 31.09
CA ARG A 196 3.72 13.65 31.36
C ARG A 196 3.63 14.03 32.84
N GLU A 197 2.52 13.69 33.47
CA GLU A 197 2.36 13.93 34.92
C GLU A 197 3.40 13.19 35.75
N ARG A 198 3.85 12.02 35.30
CA ARG A 198 4.81 11.18 36.03
C ARG A 198 6.28 11.47 35.69
N TYR A 199 6.58 11.83 34.44
CA TYR A 199 7.96 11.90 33.92
C TYR A 199 8.35 13.28 33.37
N GLY A 200 7.44 14.26 33.41
CA GLY A 200 7.64 15.60 32.86
C GLY A 200 7.07 15.74 31.45
N ASP A 201 7.13 16.97 30.92
CA ASP A 201 6.48 17.35 29.65
C ASP A 201 7.01 16.61 28.41
N ASP A 202 8.25 16.13 28.46
CA ASP A 202 8.90 15.37 27.38
C ASP A 202 9.33 13.98 27.90
N PRO A 203 8.43 13.01 28.01
CA PRO A 203 8.75 11.65 28.43
C PRO A 203 9.76 10.99 27.50
N ASP A 204 10.74 10.29 28.06
CA ASP A 204 11.78 9.53 27.34
C ASP A 204 11.14 8.61 26.27
N VAL A 205 11.78 8.52 25.11
CA VAL A 205 11.33 7.71 23.95
C VAL A 205 11.05 6.23 24.28
N LYS A 206 11.68 5.70 25.33
CA LYS A 206 11.42 4.32 25.82
C LYS A 206 9.98 4.10 26.27
N TYR A 207 9.24 5.17 26.60
CA TYR A 207 7.83 5.11 26.98
C TYR A 207 6.88 5.17 25.78
N HIS A 208 7.38 5.47 24.59
CA HIS A 208 6.56 5.55 23.38
C HIS A 208 5.69 4.32 23.15
N PRO A 209 6.18 3.06 23.30
CA PRO A 209 5.33 1.87 23.15
C PRO A 209 4.25 1.73 24.21
N ALA A 210 4.44 2.30 25.40
CA ALA A 210 3.43 2.29 26.46
C ALA A 210 2.39 3.40 26.29
N ILE A 211 2.78 4.53 25.73
CA ILE A 211 1.87 5.63 25.37
C ILE A 211 0.98 5.23 24.21
N ARG A 212 1.57 4.65 23.15
CA ARG A 212 0.88 4.10 21.97
C ARG A 212 0.78 2.59 22.11
N ASN A 213 -0.01 2.15 23.07
CA ASN A 213 -0.08 0.76 23.49
C ASN A 213 -0.97 -0.12 22.59
N GLU A 214 -0.94 -1.43 22.85
CA GLU A 214 -1.72 -2.43 22.11
C GLU A 214 -3.22 -2.15 22.17
N GLU A 215 -3.74 -1.64 23.29
CA GLU A 215 -5.17 -1.34 23.45
C GLU A 215 -5.62 -0.24 22.47
N ALA A 216 -4.81 0.81 22.27
CA ALA A 216 -5.12 1.87 21.31
C ALA A 216 -5.21 1.31 19.87
N CYS A 217 -4.29 0.43 19.50
CA CYS A 217 -4.32 -0.24 18.20
C CYS A 217 -5.53 -1.18 18.08
N PHE A 218 -5.78 -2.00 19.10
CA PHE A 218 -6.86 -2.99 19.11
C PHE A 218 -8.23 -2.34 18.96
N ARG A 219 -8.56 -1.31 19.76
CA ARG A 219 -9.85 -0.64 19.73
C ARG A 219 -10.15 0.01 18.38
N SER A 220 -9.18 0.71 17.82
CA SER A 220 -9.36 1.32 16.50
C SER A 220 -9.50 0.26 15.40
N THR A 221 -8.73 -0.83 15.46
CA THR A 221 -8.83 -1.96 14.53
C THR A 221 -10.18 -2.67 14.64
N GLU A 222 -10.67 -2.93 15.85
CA GLU A 222 -11.98 -3.53 16.09
C GLU A 222 -13.11 -2.70 15.46
N LEU A 223 -13.04 -1.36 15.62
CA LEU A 223 -14.00 -0.44 15.00
C LEU A 223 -13.91 -0.52 13.46
N ALA A 224 -12.72 -0.49 12.90
CA ALA A 224 -12.53 -0.58 11.44
C ALA A 224 -13.11 -1.89 10.87
N VAL A 225 -12.85 -3.04 11.51
CA VAL A 225 -13.41 -4.34 11.11
C VAL A 225 -14.93 -4.35 11.21
N LYS A 226 -15.49 -3.80 12.31
CA LYS A 226 -16.93 -3.70 12.48
C LYS A 226 -17.60 -2.89 11.37
N LEU A 227 -17.05 -1.71 11.07
CA LEU A 227 -17.56 -0.81 10.02
C LEU A 227 -17.46 -1.46 8.63
N GLY A 228 -16.35 -2.11 8.32
CA GLY A 228 -16.19 -2.80 7.06
C GLY A 228 -17.17 -3.96 6.88
N ARG A 229 -17.38 -4.77 7.90
CA ARG A 229 -18.38 -5.84 7.86
C ARG A 229 -19.81 -5.31 7.69
N GLN A 230 -20.13 -4.16 8.28
CA GLN A 230 -21.42 -3.50 8.12
C GLN A 230 -21.60 -3.01 6.68
N ALA A 231 -20.60 -2.30 6.13
CA ALA A 231 -20.64 -1.79 4.77
C ALA A 231 -20.88 -2.90 3.72
N VAL A 232 -20.26 -4.07 3.89
CA VAL A 232 -20.51 -5.25 3.02
C VAL A 232 -21.94 -5.77 3.15
N ARG A 233 -22.54 -5.77 4.35
CA ARG A 233 -23.91 -6.22 4.55
C ARG A 233 -24.94 -5.26 3.99
N ASP A 234 -24.67 -3.96 4.11
CA ASP A 234 -25.61 -2.89 3.72
C ASP A 234 -25.52 -2.60 2.21
N SER A 235 -24.46 -3.05 1.53
CA SER A 235 -24.35 -2.98 0.08
C SER A 235 -25.27 -4.02 -0.55
N MET A 236 -26.41 -3.58 -1.09
CA MET A 236 -27.32 -4.41 -1.90
C MET A 236 -26.76 -4.74 -3.30
N TRP A 237 -25.44 -4.84 -3.45
CA TRP A 237 -24.80 -5.21 -4.70
C TRP A 237 -24.69 -6.74 -4.80
N PRO A 238 -25.00 -7.32 -5.97
CA PRO A 238 -24.78 -8.75 -6.20
C PRO A 238 -23.29 -9.09 -6.02
N MET A 239 -23.02 -10.32 -5.62
CA MET A 239 -21.70 -10.89 -5.25
C MET A 239 -20.56 -10.74 -6.27
N SER A 240 -20.68 -9.87 -7.26
CA SER A 240 -19.63 -9.47 -8.22
C SER A 240 -18.89 -8.17 -7.83
N ALA A 241 -19.28 -7.50 -6.72
CA ALA A 241 -18.51 -6.38 -6.22
C ALA A 241 -17.16 -6.87 -5.68
N PRO A 242 -16.05 -6.19 -5.99
CA PRO A 242 -14.74 -6.57 -5.47
C PRO A 242 -14.81 -6.61 -3.95
N HIS A 243 -14.33 -7.71 -3.37
CA HIS A 243 -14.28 -7.92 -1.94
C HIS A 243 -13.64 -6.71 -1.27
N VAL A 244 -14.30 -6.14 -0.25
CA VAL A 244 -13.70 -5.11 0.60
C VAL A 244 -12.58 -5.80 1.38
N ASN A 245 -11.40 -5.82 0.81
CA ASN A 245 -10.19 -6.31 1.45
C ASN A 245 -9.66 -5.19 2.36
N PHE A 246 -9.54 -5.47 3.64
CA PHE A 246 -8.93 -4.56 4.59
C PHE A 246 -7.44 -4.86 4.68
N LEU A 247 -6.60 -3.90 4.29
CA LEU A 247 -5.19 -3.89 4.64
C LEU A 247 -5.01 -3.03 5.89
N PHE A 248 -4.51 -3.65 6.96
CA PHE A 248 -4.16 -2.96 8.18
C PHE A 248 -2.69 -2.60 8.16
N SER A 249 -2.37 -1.32 8.17
CA SER A 249 -1.03 -0.85 8.46
C SER A 249 -0.95 -0.45 9.93
N ALA A 250 -0.77 -1.43 10.81
CA ALA A 250 -0.35 -1.14 12.16
C ALA A 250 1.17 -1.04 12.19
N GLY A 251 1.71 0.10 12.56
CA GLY A 251 3.15 0.29 12.81
C GLY A 251 3.66 -0.49 14.03
N ILE A 252 2.81 -1.30 14.65
CA ILE A 252 3.12 -2.21 15.75
C ILE A 252 2.47 -3.55 15.39
N ARG A 253 3.24 -4.63 15.43
CA ARG A 253 2.69 -5.98 15.30
C ARG A 253 1.70 -6.21 16.43
N CYS A 254 0.41 -6.00 16.15
CA CYS A 254 -0.64 -6.48 17.02
C CYS A 254 -0.57 -8.01 16.99
N GLY A 255 -0.17 -8.64 18.08
CA GLY A 255 0.00 -10.09 18.19
C GLY A 255 -1.35 -10.83 18.18
N MET A 256 -2.13 -10.67 17.12
CA MET A 256 -3.30 -11.51 16.89
C MET A 256 -2.82 -12.90 16.45
N LYS A 257 -2.82 -13.83 17.40
CA LYS A 257 -2.90 -15.25 17.04
C LYS A 257 -4.26 -15.48 16.38
N PRO A 258 -4.33 -16.17 15.22
CA PRO A 258 -5.59 -16.61 14.66
C PRO A 258 -6.24 -17.52 15.71
N ARG A 259 -7.34 -17.09 16.31
CA ARG A 259 -8.28 -17.97 16.97
C ARG A 259 -9.33 -18.33 15.92
N ASP A 260 -9.34 -19.58 15.63
CA ASP A 260 -10.27 -20.40 14.88
C ASP A 260 -11.50 -19.67 14.30
N ALA A 261 -11.55 -19.65 12.96
CA ALA A 261 -12.73 -19.34 12.19
C ALA A 261 -13.56 -20.61 11.96
#